data_ee14648246a064e1eee819e96f698351
#
_entry.id   ee14648246a064e1eee819e96f698351
#
_cell.length_a   1.000
_cell.length_b   1.000
_cell.length_c   1.000
_cell.angle_alpha   90.00
_cell.angle_beta   90.00
_cell.angle_gamma   90.00
#
_symmetry.space_group_name_H-M   'P 1'
#
loop_
_entity.id
_entity.type
_entity.pdbx_description
1 polymer ?
#
loop_
_entity_poly.entity_id
_entity_poly.type
_entity_poly.pdbx_seq_one_letter_code
_entity_poly.pdbx_strand_id
1 'polypeptide(L)'
;ALKSGGGIHTREKILASMARGFVLIGDASKYVEKLDGKYPLVVEGIPDALAFVISRVQQLLNPSECRVRMSDKKDGAVITENGNFLLDCRWTVFPDPEVVNEKVIRIPGVLEHSLFFNIARLGIIAGAEGIKIIR
;
A
#
# COMPACT_ATOMS: atom_id res chain seq x y z
N ALA A 1 3.65 7.99 -0.84
CA ALA A 1 3.29 7.52 0.51
C ALA A 1 2.81 6.08 0.50
N LEU A 2 3.07 5.35 1.58
CA LEU A 2 2.59 3.99 1.77
C LEU A 2 1.49 4.00 2.83
N LYS A 3 0.28 3.54 2.46
CA LYS A 3 -0.89 3.45 3.35
C LYS A 3 -1.27 1.98 3.50
N SER A 4 -1.17 1.41 4.67
CA SER A 4 -1.34 -0.04 4.81
C SER A 4 -2.24 -0.51 5.95
N GLY A 5 -2.75 0.41 6.79
CA GLY A 5 -3.48 0.04 8.00
C GLY A 5 -4.81 -0.67 7.74
N GLY A 6 -5.82 0.08 7.38
CA GLY A 6 -7.21 -0.40 7.34
C GLY A 6 -7.60 -1.31 6.17
N GLY A 7 -6.73 -1.48 5.16
CA GLY A 7 -7.05 -2.31 3.98
C GLY A 7 -8.08 -1.71 3.02
N ILE A 8 -8.35 -0.41 3.13
CA ILE A 8 -9.32 0.34 2.31
C ILE A 8 -8.66 1.22 1.25
N HIS A 9 -7.39 0.97 0.97
CA HIS A 9 -6.56 1.81 0.08
C HIS A 9 -7.13 1.97 -1.32
N THR A 10 -7.85 1.00 -1.84
CA THR A 10 -8.49 1.09 -3.16
C THR A 10 -9.49 2.23 -3.20
N ARG A 11 -10.41 2.32 -2.24
CA ARG A 11 -11.37 3.42 -2.15
C ARG A 11 -10.71 4.75 -1.85
N GLU A 12 -9.72 4.76 -0.96
CA GLU A 12 -8.95 5.97 -0.66
C GLU A 12 -8.24 6.51 -1.91
N LYS A 13 -7.64 5.63 -2.72
CA LYS A 13 -6.94 6.02 -3.94
C LYS A 13 -7.91 6.53 -5.02
N ILE A 14 -9.09 5.90 -5.15
CA ILE A 14 -10.16 6.40 -6.04
C ILE A 14 -10.55 7.82 -5.63
N LEU A 15 -10.86 8.05 -4.35
CA LEU A 15 -11.23 9.37 -3.85
C LEU A 15 -10.12 10.40 -4.05
N ALA A 16 -8.87 10.02 -3.78
CA ALA A 16 -7.72 10.87 -4.01
C ALA A 16 -7.55 11.26 -5.49
N SER A 17 -7.82 10.32 -6.40
CA SER A 17 -7.73 10.54 -7.84
C SER A 17 -8.86 11.40 -8.41
N MET A 18 -10.04 11.37 -7.78
CA MET A 18 -11.19 12.19 -8.15
C MET A 18 -11.10 13.63 -7.61
N ALA A 19 -10.30 13.85 -6.58
CA ALA A 19 -10.17 15.13 -5.92
C ALA A 19 -9.34 16.12 -6.76
N ARG A 20 -9.63 17.43 -6.66
CA ARG A 20 -8.79 18.48 -7.26
C ARG A 20 -7.38 18.55 -6.66
N GLY A 21 -7.20 18.02 -5.47
CA GLY A 21 -5.93 17.91 -4.78
C GLY A 21 -6.07 16.99 -3.59
N PHE A 22 -5.04 16.19 -3.37
CA PHE A 22 -4.97 15.25 -2.25
C PHE A 22 -3.84 15.69 -1.32
N VAL A 23 -4.17 15.82 -0.04
CA VAL A 23 -3.23 16.22 1.03
C VAL A 23 -3.09 15.06 2.01
N LEU A 24 -1.86 14.67 2.28
CA LEU A 24 -1.54 13.70 3.32
C LEU A 24 -1.26 14.42 4.63
N ILE A 25 -1.88 13.95 5.71
CA ILE A 25 -1.65 14.46 7.06
C ILE A 25 -1.14 13.30 7.91
N GLY A 26 -0.09 13.54 8.67
CA GLY A 26 0.48 12.55 9.58
C GLY A 26 1.21 13.19 10.76
N ASP A 27 1.45 12.40 11.78
CA ASP A 27 2.35 12.77 12.87
C ASP A 27 3.82 12.48 12.49
N ALA A 28 4.74 13.07 13.26
CA ALA A 28 6.18 12.97 12.99
C ALA A 28 6.70 11.53 12.94
N SER A 29 6.06 10.58 13.66
CA SER A 29 6.46 9.17 13.64
C SER A 29 6.16 8.46 12.31
N LYS A 30 5.29 9.05 11.48
CA LYS A 30 4.93 8.53 10.16
C LYS A 30 5.84 9.02 9.05
N TYR A 31 6.65 10.04 9.33
CA TYR A 31 7.54 10.61 8.33
C TYR A 31 8.81 9.78 8.20
N VAL A 32 9.15 9.43 6.99
CA VAL A 32 10.43 8.83 6.61
C VAL A 32 10.95 9.52 5.35
N GLU A 33 12.26 9.68 5.23
CA GLU A 33 12.87 10.25 4.01
C GLU A 33 12.78 9.27 2.84
N LYS A 34 12.89 7.97 3.15
CA LYS A 34 12.73 6.88 2.19
C LYS A 34 11.90 5.78 2.82
N LEU A 35 11.11 5.08 2.00
CA LEU A 35 10.40 3.89 2.46
C LEU A 35 11.42 2.81 2.83
N ASP A 36 11.36 2.32 4.06
CA ASP A 36 12.37 1.47 4.70
C ASP A 36 11.96 0.00 4.83
N GLY A 37 10.82 -0.37 4.29
CA GLY A 37 10.27 -1.73 4.42
C GLY A 37 9.62 -2.05 5.78
N LYS A 38 9.59 -1.11 6.72
CA LYS A 38 8.97 -1.27 8.05
C LYS A 38 7.48 -1.63 7.95
N TYR A 39 6.79 -1.07 6.97
CA TYR A 39 5.38 -1.33 6.70
C TYR A 39 5.22 -2.14 5.41
N PRO A 40 4.22 -3.05 5.35
CA PRO A 40 3.99 -3.83 4.15
C PRO A 40 3.41 -2.95 3.01
N LEU A 41 3.76 -3.31 1.78
CA LEU A 41 2.89 -2.98 0.66
C LEU A 41 1.68 -3.90 0.73
N VAL A 42 0.49 -3.31 0.76
CA VAL A 42 -0.75 -4.09 0.72
C VAL A 42 -1.27 -4.12 -0.71
N VAL A 43 -1.55 -5.31 -1.21
CA VAL A 43 -2.11 -5.52 -2.55
C VAL A 43 -3.49 -6.11 -2.40
N GLU A 44 -4.50 -5.48 -2.99
CA GLU A 44 -5.84 -6.04 -3.12
C GLU A 44 -5.90 -6.86 -4.40
N GLY A 45 -6.24 -8.15 -4.26
CA GLY A 45 -6.31 -9.09 -5.37
C GLY A 45 -7.58 -9.93 -5.34
N ILE A 46 -8.08 -10.27 -6.52
CA ILE A 46 -9.25 -11.14 -6.65
C ILE A 46 -8.93 -12.55 -6.14
N PRO A 47 -9.89 -13.24 -5.49
CA PRO A 47 -9.67 -14.54 -4.86
C PRO A 47 -9.03 -15.58 -5.79
N ASP A 48 -9.54 -15.71 -7.00
CA ASP A 48 -9.11 -16.73 -7.97
C ASP A 48 -7.66 -16.53 -8.46
N ALA A 49 -7.15 -15.30 -8.39
CA ALA A 49 -5.79 -14.96 -8.85
C ALA A 49 -4.74 -14.96 -7.73
N LEU A 50 -5.13 -15.22 -6.48
CA LEU A 50 -4.28 -14.97 -5.32
C LEU A 50 -2.91 -15.65 -5.38
N ALA A 51 -2.88 -16.95 -5.69
CA ALA A 51 -1.63 -17.70 -5.82
C ALA A 51 -0.75 -17.18 -6.97
N PHE A 52 -1.38 -16.80 -8.09
CA PHE A 52 -0.70 -16.22 -9.23
C PHE A 52 -0.11 -14.85 -8.89
N VAL A 53 -0.88 -13.98 -8.23
CA VAL A 53 -0.41 -12.64 -7.81
C VAL A 53 0.80 -12.77 -6.86
N ILE A 54 0.73 -13.67 -5.86
CA ILE A 54 1.86 -13.92 -4.95
C ILE A 54 3.11 -14.33 -5.74
N SER A 55 2.96 -15.31 -6.62
CA SER A 55 4.08 -15.79 -7.45
C SER A 55 4.68 -14.68 -8.32
N ARG A 56 3.83 -13.83 -8.92
CA ARG A 56 4.30 -12.71 -9.76
C ARG A 56 4.99 -11.63 -8.97
N VAL A 57 4.48 -11.27 -7.80
CA VAL A 57 5.12 -10.29 -6.91
C VAL A 57 6.50 -10.81 -6.46
N GLN A 58 6.59 -12.09 -6.12
CA GLN A 58 7.87 -12.74 -5.78
C GLN A 58 8.87 -12.68 -6.93
N GLN A 59 8.46 -13.02 -8.14
CA GLN A 59 9.33 -13.00 -9.33
C GLN A 59 9.79 -11.59 -9.71
N LEU A 60 8.91 -10.60 -9.61
CA LEU A 60 9.17 -9.24 -10.09
C LEU A 60 9.91 -8.37 -9.09
N LEU A 61 9.68 -8.56 -7.78
CA LEU A 61 10.10 -7.64 -6.73
C LEU A 61 10.82 -8.33 -5.55
N ASN A 62 10.86 -9.67 -5.53
CA ASN A 62 11.55 -10.47 -4.52
C ASN A 62 11.33 -10.00 -3.07
N PRO A 63 10.07 -9.93 -2.58
CA PRO A 63 9.80 -9.60 -1.19
C PRO A 63 10.36 -10.67 -0.24
N SER A 64 10.78 -10.26 0.95
CA SER A 64 11.15 -11.21 2.03
C SER A 64 9.94 -12.00 2.52
N GLU A 65 8.75 -11.44 2.37
CA GLU A 65 7.49 -12.05 2.73
C GLU A 65 6.37 -11.51 1.84
N CYS A 66 5.47 -12.39 1.39
CA CYS A 66 4.23 -12.03 0.72
C CYS A 66 3.14 -13.01 1.16
N ARG A 67 2.21 -12.55 2.02
CA ARG A 67 1.19 -13.39 2.65
C ARG A 67 -0.20 -12.79 2.56
N VAL A 68 -1.21 -13.65 2.54
CA VAL A 68 -2.60 -13.24 2.74
C VAL A 68 -2.76 -12.65 4.13
N ARG A 69 -3.38 -11.48 4.22
CA ARG A 69 -3.70 -10.87 5.51
C ARG A 69 -4.79 -11.66 6.21
N MET A 70 -4.47 -12.17 7.39
CA MET A 70 -5.42 -12.87 8.24
C MET A 70 -6.14 -11.89 9.17
N SER A 71 -7.40 -12.20 9.48
CA SER A 71 -8.18 -11.42 10.44
C SER A 71 -7.69 -11.71 11.87
N ASP A 72 -7.67 -10.68 12.71
CA ASP A 72 -7.43 -10.78 14.16
C ASP A 72 -8.73 -10.94 14.96
N LYS A 73 -9.89 -10.81 14.31
CA LYS A 73 -11.21 -10.85 14.95
C LYS A 73 -11.98 -12.13 14.69
N LYS A 74 -11.60 -12.91 13.68
CA LYS A 74 -12.20 -14.18 13.34
C LYS A 74 -11.20 -15.05 12.60
N ASP A 75 -11.42 -16.35 12.55
CA ASP A 75 -10.62 -17.26 11.72
C ASP A 75 -10.85 -16.96 10.23
N GLY A 76 -9.74 -16.93 9.47
CA GLY A 76 -9.75 -16.73 8.04
C GLY A 76 -9.13 -15.42 7.60
N ALA A 77 -9.11 -15.21 6.28
CA ALA A 77 -8.53 -14.03 5.65
C ALA A 77 -9.42 -12.79 5.83
N VAL A 78 -8.79 -11.61 5.81
CA VAL A 78 -9.50 -10.35 5.67
C VAL A 78 -10.09 -10.27 4.26
N ILE A 79 -11.39 -10.01 4.18
CA ILE A 79 -12.13 -9.80 2.93
C ILE A 79 -12.47 -8.31 2.85
N THR A 80 -12.12 -7.69 1.72
CA THR A 80 -12.44 -6.28 1.46
C THR A 80 -13.92 -6.08 1.16
N GLU A 81 -14.39 -4.83 1.16
CA GLU A 81 -15.75 -4.49 0.75
C GLU A 81 -16.05 -4.84 -0.74
N ASN A 82 -15.00 -5.08 -1.52
CA ASN A 82 -15.10 -5.51 -2.90
C ASN A 82 -15.13 -7.04 -3.06
N GLY A 83 -15.08 -7.78 -1.93
CA GLY A 83 -15.05 -9.26 -1.93
C GLY A 83 -13.68 -9.84 -2.27
N ASN A 84 -12.62 -9.04 -2.17
CA ASN A 84 -11.26 -9.44 -2.50
C ASN A 84 -10.43 -9.75 -1.25
N PHE A 85 -9.25 -10.34 -1.44
CA PHE A 85 -8.26 -10.53 -0.39
C PHE A 85 -7.21 -9.44 -0.39
N LEU A 86 -6.52 -9.32 0.75
CA LEU A 86 -5.35 -8.46 0.92
C LEU A 86 -4.10 -9.31 1.04
N LEU A 87 -3.05 -8.93 0.32
CA LEU A 87 -1.71 -9.48 0.45
C LEU A 87 -0.82 -8.46 1.12
N ASP A 88 -0.13 -8.86 2.19
CA ASP A 88 0.91 -8.08 2.83
C ASP A 88 2.27 -8.51 2.30
N CYS A 89 2.92 -7.63 1.54
CA CYS A 89 4.24 -7.87 0.97
C CYS A 89 5.28 -7.00 1.67
N ARG A 90 6.36 -7.62 2.18
CA ARG A 90 7.39 -6.95 2.97
C ARG A 90 8.76 -7.11 2.33
N TRP A 91 9.61 -6.15 2.55
CA TRP A 91 11.03 -6.16 2.16
C TRP A 91 11.89 -5.72 3.33
N THR A 92 13.13 -6.16 3.37
CA THR A 92 14.13 -5.60 4.29
C THR A 92 14.45 -4.15 3.91
N VAL A 93 14.55 -3.89 2.60
CA VAL A 93 14.68 -2.56 2.03
C VAL A 93 13.60 -2.42 0.96
N PHE A 94 12.76 -1.40 1.09
CA PHE A 94 11.66 -1.20 0.14
C PHE A 94 12.23 -0.94 -1.27
N PRO A 95 11.72 -1.62 -2.30
CA PRO A 95 12.17 -1.41 -3.68
C PRO A 95 11.87 0.01 -4.17
N ASP A 96 12.41 0.36 -5.32
CA ASP A 96 12.08 1.63 -5.98
C ASP A 96 10.56 1.80 -6.11
N PRO A 97 9.96 2.85 -5.50
CA PRO A 97 8.52 3.05 -5.51
C PRO A 97 7.91 3.15 -6.92
N GLU A 98 8.62 3.71 -7.87
CA GLU A 98 8.15 3.81 -9.26
C GLU A 98 8.04 2.43 -9.90
N VAL A 99 9.06 1.60 -9.71
CA VAL A 99 9.08 0.21 -10.18
C VAL A 99 7.95 -0.61 -9.53
N VAL A 100 7.73 -0.44 -8.22
CA VAL A 100 6.63 -1.10 -7.50
C VAL A 100 5.29 -0.69 -8.09
N ASN A 101 5.07 0.63 -8.24
CA ASN A 101 3.83 1.19 -8.77
C ASN A 101 3.51 0.64 -10.17
N GLU A 102 4.49 0.63 -11.06
CA GLU A 102 4.28 0.18 -12.43
C GLU A 102 4.10 -1.33 -12.56
N LYS A 103 4.88 -2.12 -11.82
CA LYS A 103 4.87 -3.58 -11.97
C LYS A 103 3.68 -4.23 -11.28
N VAL A 104 3.33 -3.80 -10.07
CA VAL A 104 2.29 -4.47 -9.28
C VAL A 104 0.91 -4.29 -9.90
N ILE A 105 0.57 -3.07 -10.30
CA ILE A 105 -0.75 -2.78 -10.87
C ILE A 105 -1.00 -3.51 -12.20
N ARG A 106 0.04 -3.92 -12.90
CA ARG A 106 -0.06 -4.64 -14.17
C ARG A 106 -0.20 -6.17 -14.03
N ILE A 107 -0.15 -6.70 -12.81
CA ILE A 107 -0.34 -8.14 -12.58
C ILE A 107 -1.84 -8.46 -12.74
N PRO A 108 -2.23 -9.35 -13.66
CA PRO A 108 -3.62 -9.78 -13.75
C PRO A 108 -4.14 -10.31 -12.42
N GLY A 109 -5.30 -9.84 -12.00
CA GLY A 109 -5.90 -10.18 -10.70
C GLY A 109 -5.59 -9.20 -9.58
N VAL A 110 -4.67 -8.25 -9.76
CA VAL A 110 -4.51 -7.11 -8.85
C VAL A 110 -5.56 -6.06 -9.16
N LEU A 111 -6.28 -5.64 -8.13
CA LEU A 111 -7.20 -4.52 -8.24
C LEU A 111 -6.48 -3.19 -7.95
N GLU A 112 -5.75 -3.13 -6.84
CA GLU A 112 -5.00 -1.94 -6.44
C GLU A 112 -3.94 -2.30 -5.38
N HIS A 113 -2.98 -1.41 -5.16
CA HIS A 113 -1.99 -1.49 -4.10
C HIS A 113 -1.92 -0.22 -3.24
N SER A 114 -1.37 -0.35 -2.04
CA SER A 114 -1.38 0.70 -1.02
C SER A 114 -0.30 1.78 -1.18
N LEU A 115 0.50 1.74 -2.24
CA LEU A 115 1.47 2.78 -2.55
C LEU A 115 0.78 3.92 -3.32
N PHE A 116 0.71 5.09 -2.69
CA PHE A 116 0.20 6.33 -3.28
C PHE A 116 1.37 7.07 -3.93
N PHE A 117 1.69 6.70 -5.16
CA PHE A 117 2.80 7.24 -5.93
C PHE A 117 2.33 8.43 -6.78
N ASN A 118 2.95 9.59 -6.60
CA ASN A 118 2.64 10.83 -7.33
C ASN A 118 1.16 11.27 -7.32
N ILE A 119 0.41 10.92 -6.27
CA ILE A 119 -1.01 11.30 -6.13
C ILE A 119 -1.17 12.49 -5.18
N ALA A 120 -0.38 12.52 -4.10
CA ALA A 120 -0.46 13.60 -3.12
C ALA A 120 0.20 14.88 -3.66
N ARG A 121 -0.51 15.99 -3.54
CA ARG A 121 0.01 17.33 -3.86
C ARG A 121 0.82 17.91 -2.72
N LEU A 122 0.52 17.52 -1.48
CA LEU A 122 1.10 18.08 -0.27
C LEU A 122 1.07 17.05 0.84
N GLY A 123 2.11 17.03 1.65
CA GLY A 123 2.18 16.34 2.93
C GLY A 123 2.30 17.34 4.08
N ILE A 124 1.52 17.16 5.14
CA ILE A 124 1.58 17.95 6.37
C ILE A 124 1.93 17.00 7.50
N ILE A 125 3.08 17.19 8.11
CA ILE A 125 3.56 16.39 9.23
C ILE A 125 3.59 17.26 10.48
N ALA A 126 2.87 16.85 11.52
CA ALA A 126 2.81 17.54 12.80
C ALA A 126 3.58 16.75 13.88
N GLY A 127 4.32 17.45 14.70
CA GLY A 127 5.08 16.89 15.83
C GLY A 127 5.35 17.90 16.91
N ALA A 128 6.09 17.51 17.95
CA ALA A 128 6.42 18.37 19.06
C ALA A 128 7.19 19.65 18.65
N GLU A 129 7.96 19.55 17.55
CA GLU A 129 8.76 20.66 16.99
C GLU A 129 7.97 21.57 16.03
N GLY A 130 6.66 21.30 15.84
CA GLY A 130 5.80 22.07 14.96
C GLY A 130 5.31 21.31 13.73
N ILE A 131 5.07 22.03 12.64
CA ILE A 131 4.50 21.50 11.40
C ILE A 131 5.55 21.55 10.29
N LYS A 132 5.77 20.39 9.64
CA LYS A 132 6.60 20.26 8.43
C LYS A 132 5.69 20.09 7.21
N ILE A 133 5.91 20.91 6.19
CA ILE A 133 5.21 20.82 4.90
C ILE A 133 6.15 20.19 3.88
N ILE A 134 5.67 19.16 3.18
CA ILE A 134 6.37 18.42 2.12
C ILE A 134 5.62 18.70 0.81
N ARG A 135 6.33 19.16 -0.19
CA ARG A 135 5.79 19.46 -1.52
C ARG A 135 6.41 18.57 -2.57
#